data_e0a5b3b689dce88227df4c396bedf172
#
_entry.id   e0a5b3b689dce88227df4c396bedf172
#
_cell.length_a   1.000
_cell.length_b   1.000
_cell.length_c   1.000
_cell.angle_alpha   90.00
_cell.angle_beta   90.00
_cell.angle_gamma   90.00
#
_symmetry.space_group_name_H-M   'P 1'
#
loop_
_entity.id
_entity.type
_entity.pdbx_description
1 polymer ?
#
loop_
_entity_poly.entity_id
_entity_poly.type
_entity_poly.pdbx_seq_one_letter_code
_entity_poly.pdbx_strand_id
1 'polypeptide(L)'
;MGPVVALSGFMGSGKTTVGSLAAARLGFAFLDLDEEVEQSAGMRIEEIFSREGEEAFRTREAAVLHELLRRHREVGNRSGLIVSLGGGAVTVPAVAELLKREAIVIFLKSDVEDAWKRVQGSTRPLAASSSGFRNLFARRAHAYAATADATIETGSRSVEQVVSSVVETIRGAAEARA
;
A
#
# COMPACT_ATOMS: atom_id res chain seq x y z
N MET A 1 13.58 -17.62 1.34
CA MET A 1 12.34 -16.92 1.73
C MET A 1 11.88 -16.10 0.55
N GLY A 2 10.58 -16.16 0.21
CA GLY A 2 10.03 -15.35 -0.89
C GLY A 2 10.08 -13.84 -0.57
N PRO A 3 10.16 -12.97 -1.59
CA PRO A 3 10.25 -11.54 -1.37
C PRO A 3 8.95 -10.97 -0.78
N VAL A 4 9.07 -9.91 0.02
CA VAL A 4 7.95 -9.07 0.40
C VAL A 4 7.92 -7.85 -0.52
N VAL A 5 6.74 -7.53 -1.04
CA VAL A 5 6.49 -6.37 -1.89
C VAL A 5 5.41 -5.51 -1.24
N ALA A 6 5.69 -4.25 -1.03
CA ALA A 6 4.74 -3.29 -0.49
C ALA A 6 4.28 -2.34 -1.60
N LEU A 7 2.99 -2.33 -1.91
CA LEU A 7 2.42 -1.36 -2.84
C LEU A 7 2.03 -0.10 -2.07
N SER A 8 2.70 0.99 -2.34
CA SER A 8 2.40 2.32 -1.79
C SER A 8 1.70 3.19 -2.83
N GLY A 9 1.04 4.24 -2.36
CA GLY A 9 0.35 5.19 -3.24
C GLY A 9 -0.90 5.77 -2.58
N PHE A 10 -1.39 6.85 -3.15
CA PHE A 10 -2.53 7.55 -2.61
C PHE A 10 -3.83 6.73 -2.72
N MET A 11 -4.86 7.11 -1.99
CA MET A 11 -6.18 6.48 -2.11
C MET A 11 -6.69 6.65 -3.55
N GLY A 12 -7.30 5.59 -4.11
CA GLY A 12 -7.73 5.57 -5.52
C GLY A 12 -6.63 5.26 -6.55
N SER A 13 -5.36 5.00 -6.13
CA SER A 13 -4.30 4.62 -7.08
C SER A 13 -4.37 3.17 -7.59
N GLY A 14 -5.26 2.34 -7.05
CA GLY A 14 -5.50 0.97 -7.54
C GLY A 14 -4.67 -0.12 -6.84
N LYS A 15 -4.02 0.16 -5.71
CA LYS A 15 -3.14 -0.80 -5.00
C LYS A 15 -3.76 -2.17 -4.76
N THR A 16 -4.97 -2.22 -4.20
CA THR A 16 -5.68 -3.47 -3.90
C THR A 16 -5.94 -4.28 -5.16
N THR A 17 -6.47 -3.66 -6.21
CA THR A 17 -6.76 -4.33 -7.48
C THR A 17 -5.50 -4.81 -8.17
N VAL A 18 -4.50 -3.93 -8.30
CA VAL A 18 -3.23 -4.27 -8.95
C VAL A 18 -2.47 -5.32 -8.15
N GLY A 19 -2.44 -5.18 -6.82
CA GLY A 19 -1.74 -6.09 -5.92
C GLY A 19 -2.31 -7.49 -5.95
N SER A 20 -3.62 -7.66 -5.88
CA SER A 20 -4.27 -8.98 -5.93
C SER A 20 -4.02 -9.69 -7.26
N LEU A 21 -4.12 -8.96 -8.39
CA LEU A 21 -3.85 -9.52 -9.72
C LEU A 21 -2.37 -9.87 -9.93
N ALA A 22 -1.45 -9.02 -9.46
CA ALA A 22 -0.02 -9.29 -9.55
C ALA A 22 0.37 -10.50 -8.69
N ALA A 23 -0.18 -10.61 -7.47
CA ALA A 23 0.01 -11.76 -6.59
C ALA A 23 -0.45 -13.06 -7.24
N ALA A 24 -1.65 -13.06 -7.83
CA ALA A 24 -2.18 -14.22 -8.54
C ALA A 24 -1.26 -14.67 -9.69
N ARG A 25 -0.67 -13.72 -10.46
CA ARG A 25 0.28 -14.05 -11.55
C ARG A 25 1.62 -14.60 -11.09
N LEU A 26 2.05 -14.18 -9.90
CA LEU A 26 3.34 -14.60 -9.34
C LEU A 26 3.22 -15.84 -8.44
N GLY A 27 2.01 -16.28 -8.13
CA GLY A 27 1.78 -17.31 -7.11
C GLY A 27 2.14 -16.83 -5.68
N PHE A 28 2.02 -15.53 -5.42
CA PHE A 28 2.29 -14.90 -4.13
C PHE A 28 1.02 -14.79 -3.30
N ALA A 29 1.17 -14.67 -1.99
CA ALA A 29 0.07 -14.24 -1.12
C ALA A 29 -0.22 -12.75 -1.33
N PHE A 30 -1.48 -12.35 -1.12
CA PHE A 30 -1.90 -10.95 -1.13
C PHE A 30 -2.60 -10.61 0.17
N LEU A 31 -2.27 -9.45 0.75
CA LEU A 31 -2.92 -8.89 1.92
C LEU A 31 -3.19 -7.39 1.69
N ASP A 32 -4.36 -6.91 2.11
CA ASP A 32 -4.66 -5.48 2.19
C ASP A 32 -4.51 -5.04 3.65
N LEU A 33 -3.61 -4.08 3.91
CA LEU A 33 -3.30 -3.64 5.26
C LEU A 33 -4.50 -2.98 5.95
N ASP A 34 -5.35 -2.26 5.19
CA ASP A 34 -6.57 -1.65 5.72
C ASP A 34 -7.52 -2.75 6.25
N GLU A 35 -7.70 -3.85 5.50
CA GLU A 35 -8.53 -5.00 5.91
C GLU A 35 -7.94 -5.72 7.14
N GLU A 36 -6.63 -5.92 7.18
CA GLU A 36 -5.95 -6.56 8.31
C GLU A 36 -6.06 -5.73 9.59
N VAL A 37 -6.01 -4.39 9.48
CA VAL A 37 -6.25 -3.49 10.62
C VAL A 37 -7.69 -3.60 11.12
N GLU A 38 -8.68 -3.61 10.23
CA GLU A 38 -10.09 -3.78 10.62
C GLU A 38 -10.33 -5.13 11.31
N GLN A 39 -9.78 -6.22 10.78
CA GLN A 39 -9.86 -7.54 11.40
C GLN A 39 -9.21 -7.57 12.78
N SER A 40 -8.02 -7.01 12.91
CA SER A 40 -7.30 -6.94 14.19
C SER A 40 -8.02 -6.08 15.23
N ALA A 41 -8.68 -5.00 14.81
CA ALA A 41 -9.40 -4.08 15.68
C ALA A 41 -10.82 -4.56 16.02
N GLY A 42 -11.40 -5.44 15.22
CA GLY A 42 -12.82 -5.84 15.33
C GLY A 42 -13.79 -4.71 14.99
N MET A 43 -13.33 -3.65 14.29
CA MET A 43 -14.13 -2.50 13.90
C MET A 43 -13.63 -1.87 12.60
N ARG A 44 -14.49 -1.09 11.96
CA ARG A 44 -14.17 -0.39 10.69
C ARG A 44 -13.19 0.75 10.91
N ILE A 45 -12.41 1.09 9.89
CA ILE A 45 -11.46 2.21 9.94
C ILE A 45 -12.17 3.53 10.29
N GLU A 46 -13.35 3.80 9.73
CA GLU A 46 -14.14 4.98 10.05
C GLU A 46 -14.47 5.06 11.56
N GLU A 47 -14.71 3.93 12.18
CA GLU A 47 -15.02 3.83 13.59
C GLU A 47 -13.77 4.06 14.45
N ILE A 48 -12.61 3.51 14.05
CA ILE A 48 -11.33 3.79 14.70
C ILE A 48 -11.03 5.30 14.67
N PHE A 49 -11.16 5.93 13.49
CA PHE A 49 -10.94 7.38 13.35
C PHE A 49 -11.88 8.20 14.20
N SER A 50 -13.17 7.84 14.27
CA SER A 50 -14.17 8.61 15.03
C SER A 50 -14.04 8.45 16.54
N ARG A 51 -13.64 7.28 17.02
CA ARG A 51 -13.52 6.97 18.46
C ARG A 51 -12.15 7.27 19.05
N GLU A 52 -11.10 6.97 18.29
CA GLU A 52 -9.73 6.94 18.81
C GLU A 52 -8.80 7.93 18.08
N GLY A 53 -9.20 8.45 16.93
CA GLY A 53 -8.43 9.41 16.13
C GLY A 53 -7.40 8.80 15.18
N GLU A 54 -6.78 9.66 14.37
CA GLU A 54 -5.81 9.24 13.35
C GLU A 54 -4.54 8.63 13.97
N GLU A 55 -4.06 9.16 15.09
CA GLU A 55 -2.82 8.69 15.73
C GLU A 55 -2.95 7.23 16.21
N ALA A 56 -4.07 6.88 16.83
CA ALA A 56 -4.35 5.52 17.25
C ALA A 56 -4.46 4.56 16.06
N PHE A 57 -5.11 4.99 14.97
CA PHE A 57 -5.13 4.23 13.72
C PHE A 57 -3.72 3.98 13.18
N ARG A 58 -2.85 5.02 13.11
CA ARG A 58 -1.47 4.87 12.63
C ARG A 58 -0.64 3.93 13.49
N THR A 59 -0.84 3.96 14.79
CA THR A 59 -0.17 3.03 15.72
C THR A 59 -0.59 1.58 15.45
N ARG A 60 -1.88 1.33 15.23
CA ARG A 60 -2.40 0.00 14.87
C ARG A 60 -1.90 -0.44 13.50
N GLU A 61 -1.96 0.44 12.49
CA GLU A 61 -1.47 0.18 11.13
C GLU A 61 -0.01 -0.28 11.15
N ALA A 62 0.84 0.42 11.90
CA ALA A 62 2.26 0.06 12.06
C ALA A 62 2.45 -1.28 12.77
N ALA A 63 1.71 -1.54 13.85
CA ALA A 63 1.79 -2.79 14.61
C ALA A 63 1.33 -3.99 13.78
N VAL A 64 0.23 -3.86 13.05
CA VAL A 64 -0.29 -4.91 12.16
C VAL A 64 0.70 -5.21 11.04
N LEU A 65 1.24 -4.17 10.38
CA LEU A 65 2.25 -4.36 9.34
C LEU A 65 3.49 -5.09 9.87
N HIS A 66 4.01 -4.68 11.03
CA HIS A 66 5.16 -5.34 11.66
C HIS A 66 4.89 -6.83 11.92
N GLU A 67 3.71 -7.15 12.44
CA GLU A 67 3.32 -8.53 12.74
C GLU A 67 3.16 -9.37 11.45
N LEU A 68 2.58 -8.82 10.38
CA LEU A 68 2.47 -9.49 9.08
C LEU A 68 3.84 -9.84 8.50
N LEU A 69 4.78 -8.90 8.54
CA LEU A 69 6.15 -9.12 8.06
C LEU A 69 6.89 -10.14 8.92
N ARG A 70 6.71 -10.10 10.24
CA ARG A 70 7.27 -11.07 11.18
C ARG A 70 6.77 -12.49 10.88
N ARG A 71 5.44 -12.66 10.74
CA ARG A 71 4.83 -13.97 10.43
C ARG A 71 5.32 -14.51 9.09
N HIS A 72 5.41 -13.67 8.06
CA HIS A 72 5.91 -14.10 6.75
C HIS A 72 7.34 -14.66 6.85
N ARG A 73 8.19 -14.05 7.67
CA ARG A 73 9.56 -14.53 7.93
C ARG A 73 9.58 -15.86 8.68
N GLU A 74 8.80 -15.98 9.75
CA GLU A 74 8.81 -17.15 10.63
C GLU A 74 8.30 -18.43 9.97
N VAL A 75 7.27 -18.29 9.13
CA VAL A 75 6.71 -19.43 8.37
C VAL A 75 7.71 -19.94 7.33
N GLY A 76 8.77 -19.17 7.01
CA GLY A 76 9.79 -19.57 6.03
C GLY A 76 9.20 -19.80 4.63
N ASN A 77 8.08 -19.16 4.32
CA ASN A 77 7.35 -19.37 3.08
C ASN A 77 8.24 -19.01 1.88
N ARG A 78 8.41 -19.97 0.95
CA ARG A 78 9.12 -19.73 -0.30
C ARG A 78 8.31 -18.88 -1.28
N SER A 79 6.99 -18.83 -1.11
CA SER A 79 6.13 -17.92 -1.85
C SER A 79 6.31 -16.48 -1.36
N GLY A 80 6.31 -15.52 -2.28
CA GLY A 80 6.36 -14.10 -1.92
C GLY A 80 5.04 -13.59 -1.33
N LEU A 81 5.08 -12.37 -0.81
CA LEU A 81 3.94 -11.66 -0.24
C LEU A 81 3.82 -10.28 -0.90
N ILE A 82 2.64 -9.92 -1.39
CA ILE A 82 2.31 -8.55 -1.77
C ILE A 82 1.37 -7.95 -0.72
N VAL A 83 1.75 -6.79 -0.17
CA VAL A 83 0.94 -6.03 0.78
C VAL A 83 0.49 -4.72 0.14
N SER A 84 -0.81 -4.49 0.03
CA SER A 84 -1.38 -3.17 -0.29
C SER A 84 -1.38 -2.31 0.97
N LEU A 85 -0.63 -1.22 0.96
CA LEU A 85 -0.52 -0.33 2.12
C LEU A 85 -1.71 0.65 2.21
N GLY A 86 -2.08 1.04 3.43
CA GLY A 86 -2.95 2.18 3.65
C GLY A 86 -2.34 3.47 3.06
N GLY A 87 -3.19 4.37 2.55
CA GLY A 87 -2.74 5.57 1.82
C GLY A 87 -1.91 6.57 2.65
N GLY A 88 -1.69 6.35 3.92
CA GLY A 88 -0.87 7.17 4.79
C GLY A 88 0.28 6.42 5.47
N ALA A 89 0.38 5.11 5.29
CA ALA A 89 1.32 4.27 6.02
C ALA A 89 2.77 4.75 5.89
N VAL A 90 3.22 5.07 4.67
CA VAL A 90 4.59 5.55 4.42
C VAL A 90 4.90 6.95 4.96
N THR A 91 3.89 7.68 5.44
CA THR A 91 4.11 8.98 6.10
C THR A 91 4.54 8.85 7.57
N VAL A 92 4.45 7.65 8.12
CA VAL A 92 4.93 7.31 9.47
C VAL A 92 6.40 6.89 9.36
N PRO A 93 7.36 7.64 9.96
CA PRO A 93 8.79 7.35 9.79
C PRO A 93 9.19 5.92 10.14
N ALA A 94 8.67 5.38 11.25
CA ALA A 94 8.95 4.01 11.66
C ALA A 94 8.47 2.96 10.63
N VAL A 95 7.34 3.20 9.97
CA VAL A 95 6.82 2.34 8.89
C VAL A 95 7.71 2.45 7.65
N ALA A 96 8.09 3.67 7.26
CA ALA A 96 8.98 3.89 6.11
C ALA A 96 10.33 3.16 6.30
N GLU A 97 10.94 3.28 7.48
CA GLU A 97 12.19 2.59 7.80
C GLU A 97 12.04 1.05 7.84
N LEU A 98 10.93 0.55 8.37
CA LEU A 98 10.63 -0.89 8.36
C LEU A 98 10.52 -1.42 6.92
N LEU A 99 9.77 -0.72 6.08
CA LEU A 99 9.57 -1.11 4.67
C LEU A 99 10.87 -1.10 3.89
N LYS A 100 11.73 -0.09 4.06
CA LYS A 100 13.03 -0.02 3.40
C LYS A 100 13.94 -1.20 3.73
N ARG A 101 13.84 -1.75 4.93
CA ARG A 101 14.65 -2.91 5.34
C ARG A 101 14.07 -4.24 4.87
N GLU A 102 12.75 -4.37 4.82
CA GLU A 102 12.09 -5.67 4.77
C GLU A 102 11.29 -5.93 3.50
N ALA A 103 11.05 -4.91 2.68
CA ALA A 103 10.21 -5.03 1.49
C ALA A 103 10.85 -4.38 0.25
N ILE A 104 10.33 -4.74 -0.92
CA ILE A 104 10.47 -3.97 -2.15
C ILE A 104 9.27 -3.03 -2.20
N VAL A 105 9.50 -1.73 -2.14
CA VAL A 105 8.42 -0.74 -2.13
C VAL A 105 8.17 -0.24 -3.55
N ILE A 106 6.97 -0.49 -4.07
CA ILE A 106 6.54 -0.01 -5.40
C ILE A 106 5.50 1.08 -5.21
N PHE A 107 5.80 2.28 -5.66
CA PHE A 107 4.87 3.40 -5.65
C PHE A 107 3.99 3.40 -6.89
N LEU A 108 2.68 3.19 -6.71
CA LEU A 108 1.68 3.37 -7.76
C LEU A 108 1.26 4.84 -7.80
N LYS A 109 1.88 5.59 -8.72
CA LYS A 109 1.67 7.03 -8.87
C LYS A 109 0.49 7.29 -9.80
N SER A 110 -0.61 7.79 -9.24
CA SER A 110 -1.80 8.21 -9.97
C SER A 110 -1.83 9.72 -10.13
N ASP A 111 -2.55 10.18 -11.16
CA ASP A 111 -2.99 11.56 -11.22
C ASP A 111 -4.01 11.85 -10.11
N VAL A 112 -3.97 13.07 -9.54
CA VAL A 112 -4.82 13.45 -8.41
C VAL A 112 -6.29 13.52 -8.80
N GLU A 113 -6.61 13.95 -10.03
CA GLU A 113 -7.98 14.06 -10.52
C GLU A 113 -8.58 12.67 -10.79
N ASP A 114 -7.79 11.76 -11.35
CA ASP A 114 -8.21 10.38 -11.58
C ASP A 114 -8.40 9.63 -10.26
N ALA A 115 -7.51 9.85 -9.29
CA ALA A 115 -7.66 9.31 -7.95
C ALA A 115 -8.92 9.84 -7.26
N TRP A 116 -9.20 11.15 -7.40
CA TRP A 116 -10.41 11.76 -6.87
C TRP A 116 -11.69 11.16 -7.46
N LYS A 117 -11.77 11.04 -8.80
CA LYS A 117 -12.92 10.42 -9.46
C LYS A 117 -13.23 9.01 -8.95
N ARG A 118 -12.19 8.22 -8.62
CA ARG A 118 -12.36 6.84 -8.14
C ARG A 118 -12.82 6.74 -6.69
N VAL A 119 -12.56 7.76 -5.86
CA VAL A 119 -12.93 7.75 -4.44
C VAL A 119 -14.15 8.59 -4.09
N GLN A 120 -14.68 9.36 -5.05
CA GLN A 120 -15.92 10.12 -4.85
C GLN A 120 -17.04 9.20 -4.37
N GLY A 121 -17.74 9.60 -3.30
CA GLY A 121 -18.83 8.82 -2.70
C GLY A 121 -18.38 7.65 -1.83
N SER A 122 -17.07 7.45 -1.62
CA SER A 122 -16.59 6.46 -0.66
C SER A 122 -16.73 6.96 0.79
N THR A 123 -16.80 6.03 1.74
CA THR A 123 -16.87 6.32 3.19
C THR A 123 -15.53 6.71 3.80
N ARG A 124 -14.48 6.90 3.01
CA ARG A 124 -13.13 7.21 3.50
C ARG A 124 -13.08 8.58 4.19
N PRO A 125 -12.72 8.65 5.50
CA PRO A 125 -12.79 9.90 6.29
C PRO A 125 -12.00 11.06 5.69
N LEU A 126 -10.87 10.77 5.03
CA LEU A 126 -9.96 11.76 4.46
C LEU A 126 -10.32 12.19 3.02
N ALA A 127 -11.44 11.70 2.46
CA ALA A 127 -11.94 12.06 1.13
C ALA A 127 -13.19 12.98 1.18
N ALA A 128 -13.37 13.74 2.25
CA ALA A 128 -14.59 14.52 2.48
C ALA A 128 -14.78 15.71 1.52
N SER A 129 -13.70 16.27 0.96
CA SER A 129 -13.78 17.37 0.01
C SER A 129 -12.67 17.32 -1.04
N SER A 130 -12.96 17.81 -2.24
CA SER A 130 -12.01 17.86 -3.36
C SER A 130 -10.75 18.68 -3.04
N SER A 131 -10.89 19.83 -2.39
CA SER A 131 -9.75 20.66 -2.00
C SER A 131 -8.91 20.02 -0.91
N GLY A 132 -9.53 19.43 0.12
CA GLY A 132 -8.84 18.67 1.17
C GLY A 132 -8.09 17.48 0.60
N PHE A 133 -8.69 16.77 -0.35
CA PHE A 133 -8.08 15.65 -1.03
C PHE A 133 -6.81 16.03 -1.80
N ARG A 134 -6.85 17.13 -2.61
CA ARG A 134 -5.68 17.62 -3.34
C ARG A 134 -4.57 18.09 -2.39
N ASN A 135 -4.92 18.79 -1.32
CA ASN A 135 -3.94 19.23 -0.32
C ASN A 135 -3.28 18.03 0.38
N LEU A 136 -4.04 17.00 0.70
CA LEU A 136 -3.53 15.78 1.30
C LEU A 136 -2.61 15.02 0.34
N PHE A 137 -2.99 14.93 -0.94
CA PHE A 137 -2.18 14.34 -2.00
C PHE A 137 -0.82 15.04 -2.11
N ALA A 138 -0.81 16.38 -2.23
CA ALA A 138 0.40 17.17 -2.34
C ALA A 138 1.34 16.99 -1.12
N ARG A 139 0.80 16.98 0.09
CA ARG A 139 1.59 16.76 1.33
C ARG A 139 2.24 15.38 1.40
N ARG A 140 1.61 14.35 0.82
CA ARG A 140 2.10 12.95 0.87
C ARG A 140 2.99 12.57 -0.28
N ALA A 141 3.00 13.33 -1.39
CA ALA A 141 3.73 13.00 -2.61
C ALA A 141 5.22 12.72 -2.37
N HIS A 142 5.87 13.55 -1.53
CA HIS A 142 7.28 13.36 -1.18
C HIS A 142 7.54 12.06 -0.42
N ALA A 143 6.68 11.69 0.54
CA ALA A 143 6.84 10.47 1.33
C ALA A 143 6.76 9.21 0.46
N TYR A 144 5.84 9.17 -0.51
CA TYR A 144 5.75 8.06 -1.45
C TYR A 144 7.03 7.92 -2.28
N ALA A 145 7.52 9.02 -2.87
CA ALA A 145 8.72 9.00 -3.69
C ALA A 145 9.98 8.63 -2.88
N ALA A 146 10.11 9.16 -1.66
CA ALA A 146 11.28 8.94 -0.79
C ALA A 146 11.37 7.50 -0.23
N THR A 147 10.25 6.77 -0.19
CA THR A 147 10.21 5.40 0.34
C THR A 147 10.29 4.35 -0.76
N ALA A 148 9.99 4.71 -2.02
CA ALA A 148 9.86 3.77 -3.13
C ALA A 148 11.21 3.32 -3.68
N ASP A 149 11.34 2.00 -3.94
CA ASP A 149 12.41 1.41 -4.75
C ASP A 149 12.10 1.56 -6.26
N ALA A 150 10.81 1.57 -6.61
CA ALA A 150 10.34 1.78 -7.98
C ALA A 150 9.04 2.59 -8.01
N THR A 151 8.86 3.39 -9.06
CA THR A 151 7.62 4.15 -9.30
C THR A 151 6.98 3.70 -10.61
N ILE A 152 5.68 3.39 -10.56
CA ILE A 152 4.90 3.00 -11.72
C ILE A 152 3.75 4.00 -11.89
N GLU A 153 3.76 4.73 -13.01
CA GLU A 153 2.66 5.63 -13.39
C GLU A 153 1.41 4.81 -13.73
N THR A 154 0.27 5.17 -13.15
CA THR A 154 -1.00 4.47 -13.38
C THR A 154 -1.98 5.24 -14.28
N GLY A 155 -1.77 6.51 -14.51
CA GLY A 155 -2.60 7.49 -15.22
C GLY A 155 -3.49 6.92 -16.32
N SER A 156 -3.10 7.06 -17.58
CA SER A 156 -3.85 6.60 -18.76
C SER A 156 -3.72 5.10 -19.07
N ARG A 157 -3.06 4.33 -18.19
CA ARG A 157 -2.79 2.90 -18.40
C ARG A 157 -3.94 2.03 -17.94
N SER A 158 -4.16 0.91 -18.66
CA SER A 158 -5.09 -0.12 -18.20
C SER A 158 -4.56 -0.82 -16.94
N VAL A 159 -5.45 -1.40 -16.15
CA VAL A 159 -5.07 -2.21 -14.98
C VAL A 159 -4.08 -3.30 -15.38
N GLU A 160 -4.31 -3.95 -16.50
CA GLU A 160 -3.48 -5.01 -17.06
C GLU A 160 -2.04 -4.54 -17.34
N GLN A 161 -1.87 -3.36 -17.91
CA GLN A 161 -0.55 -2.77 -18.17
C GLN A 161 0.19 -2.41 -16.88
N VAL A 162 -0.54 -1.93 -15.87
CA VAL A 162 0.05 -1.62 -14.55
C VAL A 162 0.47 -2.90 -13.85
N VAL A 163 -0.37 -3.94 -13.85
CA VAL A 163 -0.07 -5.25 -13.28
C VAL A 163 1.17 -5.87 -13.94
N SER A 164 1.27 -5.81 -15.28
CA SER A 164 2.45 -6.31 -16.00
C SER A 164 3.72 -5.61 -15.55
N SER A 165 3.71 -4.27 -15.43
CA SER A 165 4.87 -3.53 -14.94
C SER A 165 5.22 -3.84 -13.49
N VAL A 166 4.25 -4.06 -12.61
CA VAL A 166 4.49 -4.51 -11.23
C VAL A 166 5.18 -5.87 -11.22
N VAL A 167 4.68 -6.83 -12.00
CA VAL A 167 5.26 -8.18 -12.10
C VAL A 167 6.69 -8.15 -12.64
N GLU A 168 6.95 -7.36 -13.68
CA GLU A 168 8.30 -7.17 -14.26
C GLU A 168 9.26 -6.55 -13.23
N THR A 169 8.82 -5.52 -12.52
CA THR A 169 9.62 -4.88 -11.47
C THR A 169 9.99 -5.86 -10.35
N ILE A 170 9.03 -6.68 -9.91
CA ILE A 170 9.27 -7.68 -8.86
C ILE A 170 10.28 -8.73 -9.32
N ARG A 171 10.15 -9.24 -10.56
CA ARG A 171 11.09 -10.23 -11.13
C ARG A 171 12.50 -9.68 -11.24
N GLY A 172 12.65 -8.47 -11.79
CA GLY A 172 13.97 -7.83 -11.91
C GLY A 172 14.62 -7.55 -10.55
N ALA A 173 13.84 -7.13 -9.54
CA ALA A 173 14.37 -6.92 -8.19
C ALA A 173 14.76 -8.24 -7.48
N ALA A 174 14.06 -9.33 -7.76
CA ALA A 174 14.39 -10.65 -7.22
C ALA A 174 15.71 -11.19 -7.83
N GLU A 175 15.92 -11.00 -9.13
CA GLU A 175 17.15 -11.36 -9.82
C GLU A 175 18.36 -10.56 -9.33
N ALA A 176 18.19 -9.27 -9.04
CA ALA A 176 19.26 -8.41 -8.52
C ALA A 176 19.70 -8.74 -7.08
N ARG A 177 18.86 -9.47 -6.33
CA ARG A 177 19.13 -9.88 -4.93
C ARG A 177 19.59 -11.34 -4.80
N ALA A 178 19.60 -12.10 -5.90
CA ALA A 178 20.01 -13.52 -5.93
C ALA A 178 21.51 -13.68 -6.16
#